data_7b0c9e751e8c790f806ef2cd41eabae8
#
_entry.id   7b0c9e751e8c790f806ef2cd41eabae8
#
_cell.length_a   1.000
_cell.length_b   1.000
_cell.length_c   1.000
_cell.angle_alpha   90.00
_cell.angle_beta   90.00
_cell.angle_gamma   90.00
#
_symmetry.space_group_name_H-M   'P 1'
#
loop_
_entity.id
_entity.type
_entity.pdbx_description
1 polymer ?
#
loop_
_entity_poly.entity_id
_entity_poly.type
_entity_poly.pdbx_seq_one_letter_code
_entity_poly.pdbx_strand_id
1 'polypeptide(L)'
;QAKRKGSARMMQRFVQVCLIRGEVALAKKYLDLLAAMPFYKDWACRYAIYLVHPELMDKDPELSDKYMPVEKRDRLSLSVPVDSLWSGYNLPDHRIGWEYRGCYYLLGKKLDAFGRFLEETSFMKGEPIPRHFQEAGLLLADKDSISLSSYSIQPEIVDRYREFKQVLGRSANQVDVSSMYRQFGDTYWYYYYFKIFKGEEQ
;
A
#
# COMPACT_ATOMS: atom_id res chain seq x y z
N GLN A 1 -38.37 8.68 -3.49
CA GLN A 1 -37.13 8.63 -2.73
C GLN A 1 -36.91 7.20 -2.28
N ALA A 2 -36.05 6.42 -3.00
CA ALA A 2 -35.65 5.08 -2.58
C ALA A 2 -34.76 5.23 -1.34
N LYS A 3 -35.30 4.89 -0.17
CA LYS A 3 -34.47 4.73 1.04
C LYS A 3 -33.42 3.66 0.76
N ARG A 4 -32.16 4.04 0.63
CA ARG A 4 -31.02 3.11 0.59
C ARG A 4 -31.00 2.34 1.91
N LYS A 5 -31.66 1.20 1.97
CA LYS A 5 -31.52 0.25 3.07
C LYS A 5 -30.10 -0.32 2.98
N GLY A 6 -29.28 -0.08 3.96
CA GLY A 6 -27.96 -0.70 4.06
C GLY A 6 -28.13 -2.23 3.99
N SER A 7 -27.31 -2.90 3.18
CA SER A 7 -27.36 -4.37 3.09
C SER A 7 -26.89 -5.00 4.40
N ALA A 8 -27.50 -6.11 4.82
CA ALA A 8 -27.08 -6.85 6.01
C ALA A 8 -25.58 -7.22 5.96
N ARG A 9 -25.05 -7.54 4.77
CA ARG A 9 -23.61 -7.79 4.54
C ARG A 9 -22.75 -6.55 4.88
N MET A 10 -23.22 -5.36 4.55
CA MET A 10 -22.52 -4.13 4.92
C MET A 10 -22.53 -3.92 6.43
N MET A 11 -23.66 -4.21 7.09
CA MET A 11 -23.76 -4.12 8.56
C MET A 11 -22.82 -5.13 9.25
N GLN A 12 -22.69 -6.36 8.73
CA GLN A 12 -21.74 -7.35 9.25
C GLN A 12 -20.28 -6.81 9.16
N ARG A 13 -19.90 -6.25 8.02
CA ARG A 13 -18.55 -5.65 7.87
C ARG A 13 -18.35 -4.46 8.79
N PHE A 14 -19.40 -3.66 8.98
CA PHE A 14 -19.33 -2.53 9.89
C PHE A 14 -19.18 -2.96 11.36
N VAL A 15 -19.88 -4.02 11.79
CA VAL A 15 -19.67 -4.64 13.12
C VAL A 15 -18.22 -5.09 13.29
N GLN A 16 -17.65 -5.79 12.31
CA GLN A 16 -16.25 -6.24 12.36
C GLN A 16 -15.29 -5.07 12.55
N VAL A 17 -15.47 -4.00 11.79
CA VAL A 17 -14.65 -2.78 11.93
C VAL A 17 -14.81 -2.15 13.31
N CYS A 18 -16.05 -2.03 13.82
CA CYS A 18 -16.31 -1.46 15.14
C CYS A 18 -15.67 -2.29 16.26
N LEU A 19 -15.72 -3.62 16.17
CA LEU A 19 -15.08 -4.53 17.13
C LEU A 19 -13.54 -4.34 17.11
N ILE A 20 -12.94 -4.33 15.94
CA ILE A 20 -11.49 -4.11 15.77
C ILE A 20 -11.05 -2.76 16.36
N ARG A 21 -11.87 -1.71 16.17
CA ARG A 21 -11.59 -0.37 16.70
C ARG A 21 -11.94 -0.19 18.18
N GLY A 22 -12.55 -1.19 18.81
CA GLY A 22 -13.02 -1.10 20.20
C GLY A 22 -14.24 -0.19 20.38
N GLU A 23 -14.99 0.08 19.31
CA GLU A 23 -16.22 0.88 19.34
C GLU A 23 -17.42 0.02 19.79
N VAL A 24 -17.36 -0.46 21.04
CA VAL A 24 -18.29 -1.47 21.60
C VAL A 24 -19.75 -1.05 21.49
N ALA A 25 -20.08 0.21 21.81
CA ALA A 25 -21.46 0.71 21.77
C ALA A 25 -22.04 0.68 20.35
N LEU A 26 -21.23 1.01 19.36
CA LEU A 26 -21.63 1.02 17.96
C LEU A 26 -21.74 -0.39 17.40
N ALA A 27 -20.78 -1.26 17.72
CA ALA A 27 -20.83 -2.66 17.36
C ALA A 27 -22.10 -3.33 17.90
N LYS A 28 -22.44 -3.10 19.18
CA LYS A 28 -23.66 -3.63 19.81
C LYS A 28 -24.91 -3.19 19.07
N LYS A 29 -25.04 -1.90 18.76
CA LYS A 29 -26.21 -1.37 18.02
C LYS A 29 -26.45 -2.12 16.71
N TYR A 30 -25.40 -2.38 15.92
CA TYR A 30 -25.55 -3.08 14.64
C TYR A 30 -25.74 -4.58 14.82
N LEU A 31 -25.17 -5.18 15.87
CA LEU A 31 -25.45 -6.58 16.24
C LEU A 31 -26.93 -6.77 16.61
N ASP A 32 -27.52 -5.86 17.40
CA ASP A 32 -28.93 -5.91 17.76
C ASP A 32 -29.83 -5.81 16.51
N LEU A 33 -29.47 -4.96 15.55
CA LEU A 33 -30.19 -4.85 14.28
C LEU A 33 -30.08 -6.14 13.45
N LEU A 34 -28.91 -6.77 13.38
CA LEU A 34 -28.69 -8.03 12.66
C LEU A 34 -29.39 -9.19 13.36
N ALA A 35 -29.41 -9.22 14.70
CA ALA A 35 -30.10 -10.24 15.47
C ALA A 35 -31.63 -10.23 15.26
N ALA A 36 -32.21 -9.05 14.93
CA ALA A 36 -33.60 -8.93 14.55
C ALA A 36 -33.92 -9.46 13.14
N MET A 37 -32.90 -9.78 12.32
CA MET A 37 -33.06 -10.33 10.97
C MET A 37 -32.98 -11.87 11.01
N PRO A 38 -33.99 -12.63 10.48
CA PRO A 38 -34.05 -14.08 10.63
C PRO A 38 -32.80 -14.85 10.20
N PHE A 39 -32.17 -14.44 9.09
CA PHE A 39 -31.01 -15.14 8.52
C PHE A 39 -29.65 -14.69 9.11
N TYR A 40 -29.63 -13.68 9.99
CA TYR A 40 -28.41 -13.11 10.52
C TYR A 40 -28.30 -13.23 12.03
N LYS A 41 -29.33 -13.77 12.68
CA LYS A 41 -29.40 -13.94 14.14
C LYS A 41 -28.23 -14.76 14.68
N ASP A 42 -27.96 -15.92 14.09
CA ASP A 42 -26.89 -16.81 14.54
C ASP A 42 -25.52 -16.18 14.38
N TRP A 43 -25.32 -15.45 13.28
CA TRP A 43 -24.09 -14.69 13.07
C TRP A 43 -23.95 -13.59 14.14
N ALA A 44 -24.99 -12.81 14.39
CA ALA A 44 -24.97 -11.75 15.39
C ALA A 44 -24.71 -12.28 16.80
N CYS A 45 -25.35 -13.39 17.18
CA CYS A 45 -25.11 -14.05 18.48
C CYS A 45 -23.65 -14.51 18.63
N ARG A 46 -23.06 -15.10 17.58
CA ARG A 46 -21.66 -15.53 17.60
C ARG A 46 -20.71 -14.34 17.77
N TYR A 47 -20.95 -13.22 17.10
CA TYR A 47 -20.09 -12.03 17.18
C TYR A 47 -20.32 -11.19 18.45
N ALA A 48 -21.46 -11.36 19.14
CA ALA A 48 -21.75 -10.67 20.40
C ALA A 48 -20.79 -11.02 21.53
N ILE A 49 -20.14 -12.19 21.48
CA ILE A 49 -19.16 -12.61 22.47
C ILE A 49 -17.94 -11.65 22.51
N TYR A 50 -17.56 -11.06 21.37
CA TYR A 50 -16.43 -10.15 21.27
C TYR A 50 -16.68 -8.79 21.91
N LEU A 51 -17.95 -8.45 22.26
CA LEU A 51 -18.25 -7.26 23.04
C LEU A 51 -17.79 -7.39 24.50
N VAL A 52 -17.74 -8.63 25.00
CA VAL A 52 -17.38 -8.94 26.40
C VAL A 52 -15.95 -9.47 26.47
N HIS A 53 -15.54 -10.24 25.47
CA HIS A 53 -14.27 -10.96 25.39
C HIS A 53 -13.53 -10.59 24.10
N PRO A 54 -12.99 -9.36 24.00
CA PRO A 54 -12.27 -8.91 22.81
C PRO A 54 -11.00 -9.73 22.53
N GLU A 55 -10.41 -10.36 23.53
CA GLU A 55 -9.24 -11.23 23.39
C GLU A 55 -9.50 -12.48 22.53
N LEU A 56 -10.75 -12.85 22.35
CA LEU A 56 -11.10 -13.99 21.48
C LEU A 56 -11.04 -13.65 19.99
N MET A 57 -10.97 -12.36 19.62
CA MET A 57 -10.85 -11.94 18.23
C MET A 57 -9.55 -12.41 17.58
N ASP A 58 -8.48 -12.58 18.35
CA ASP A 58 -7.18 -13.08 17.85
C ASP A 58 -7.27 -14.51 17.32
N LYS A 59 -8.28 -15.26 17.75
CA LYS A 59 -8.52 -16.65 17.34
C LYS A 59 -9.60 -16.79 16.26
N ASP A 60 -10.29 -15.70 15.91
CA ASP A 60 -11.32 -15.72 14.87
C ASP A 60 -10.67 -15.64 13.48
N PRO A 61 -10.93 -16.61 12.58
CA PRO A 61 -10.30 -16.65 11.25
C PRO A 61 -10.64 -15.44 10.37
N GLU A 62 -11.76 -14.73 10.63
CA GLU A 62 -12.14 -13.54 9.86
C GLU A 62 -11.58 -12.25 10.46
N LEU A 63 -11.23 -12.25 11.75
CA LEU A 63 -10.79 -11.05 12.47
C LEU A 63 -9.29 -11.06 12.73
N SER A 64 -8.65 -12.21 12.98
CA SER A 64 -7.23 -12.30 13.32
C SER A 64 -6.31 -11.61 12.32
N ASP A 65 -6.54 -11.85 11.04
CA ASP A 65 -5.74 -11.22 9.95
C ASP A 65 -5.99 -9.72 9.78
N LYS A 66 -7.07 -9.21 10.37
CA LYS A 66 -7.51 -7.81 10.28
C LYS A 66 -7.32 -7.04 11.57
N TYR A 67 -7.08 -7.77 12.68
CA TYR A 67 -6.82 -7.19 13.96
C TYR A 67 -5.37 -6.69 14.01
N MET A 68 -5.16 -5.52 13.44
CA MET A 68 -3.94 -4.76 13.69
C MET A 68 -4.22 -3.83 14.86
N PRO A 69 -3.29 -3.67 15.80
CA PRO A 69 -3.42 -2.67 16.86
C PRO A 69 -3.52 -1.29 16.21
N VAL A 70 -4.75 -0.81 16.05
CA VAL A 70 -5.01 0.55 15.57
C VAL A 70 -4.61 1.48 16.70
N GLU A 71 -3.55 2.27 16.49
CA GLU A 71 -3.26 3.36 17.41
C GLU A 71 -4.50 4.23 17.58
N LYS A 72 -4.96 4.38 18.82
CA LYS A 72 -6.19 5.12 19.19
C LYS A 72 -6.14 6.62 18.87
N ARG A 73 -5.05 7.12 18.30
CA ARG A 73 -4.92 8.52 17.91
C ARG A 73 -5.31 8.67 16.45
N ASP A 74 -6.40 9.38 16.21
CA ASP A 74 -6.73 9.88 14.88
C ASP A 74 -5.65 10.88 14.45
N ARG A 75 -4.75 10.44 13.59
CA ARG A 75 -3.63 11.24 13.09
C ARG A 75 -3.90 11.87 11.74
N LEU A 76 -5.11 11.78 11.22
CA LEU A 76 -5.51 12.43 9.98
C LEU A 76 -5.69 13.94 10.22
N SER A 77 -4.58 14.63 10.39
CA SER A 77 -4.54 16.09 10.24
C SER A 77 -4.18 16.42 8.81
N LEU A 78 -5.03 17.18 8.13
CA LEU A 78 -4.79 17.68 6.77
C LEU A 78 -3.53 18.54 6.63
N SER A 79 -2.96 18.98 7.75
CA SER A 79 -1.75 19.81 7.82
C SER A 79 -0.45 19.01 8.06
N VAL A 80 -0.52 17.70 8.25
CA VAL A 80 0.67 16.89 8.51
C VAL A 80 1.26 16.42 7.19
N PRO A 81 2.52 16.75 6.88
CA PRO A 81 3.20 16.24 5.69
C PRO A 81 3.16 14.71 5.67
N VAL A 82 2.90 14.12 4.50
CA VAL A 82 2.80 12.67 4.34
C VAL A 82 4.04 11.94 4.89
N ASP A 83 5.23 12.53 4.75
CA ASP A 83 6.48 11.99 5.28
C ASP A 83 6.48 11.87 6.82
N SER A 84 5.80 12.78 7.53
CA SER A 84 5.68 12.71 8.99
C SER A 84 4.57 11.77 9.46
N LEU A 85 3.58 11.48 8.63
CA LEU A 85 2.61 10.41 8.90
C LEU A 85 3.30 9.04 8.96
N TRP A 86 4.29 8.81 8.12
CA TRP A 86 5.05 7.54 8.08
C TRP A 86 6.04 7.40 9.24
N SER A 87 6.65 8.48 9.69
CA SER A 87 7.56 8.44 10.85
C SER A 87 6.83 8.15 12.16
N GLY A 88 5.53 8.40 12.22
CA GLY A 88 4.69 8.09 13.37
C GLY A 88 4.05 6.70 13.34
N TYR A 89 3.99 6.04 12.19
CA TYR A 89 3.64 4.64 12.05
C TYR A 89 4.93 3.80 12.12
N ASN A 90 5.45 3.62 13.32
CA ASN A 90 6.35 2.51 13.61
C ASN A 90 5.53 1.22 13.48
N LEU A 91 5.22 0.83 12.26
CA LEU A 91 4.86 -0.52 11.90
C LEU A 91 6.17 -1.17 11.43
N PRO A 92 7.01 -1.66 12.37
CA PRO A 92 8.16 -2.43 11.99
C PRO A 92 7.63 -3.66 11.26
N ASP A 93 8.21 -3.96 10.13
CA ASP A 93 8.02 -5.22 9.41
C ASP A 93 6.66 -5.44 8.74
N HIS A 94 5.91 -4.37 8.42
CA HIS A 94 4.66 -4.52 7.69
C HIS A 94 4.84 -4.28 6.18
N ARG A 95 4.82 -5.38 5.41
CA ARG A 95 5.05 -5.37 3.96
C ARG A 95 4.17 -4.36 3.20
N ILE A 96 2.86 -4.32 3.49
CA ILE A 96 1.92 -3.42 2.79
C ILE A 96 2.27 -1.94 3.06
N GLY A 97 2.59 -1.57 4.30
CA GLY A 97 3.01 -0.22 4.67
C GLY A 97 4.32 0.17 3.96
N TRP A 98 5.26 -0.77 3.88
CA TRP A 98 6.51 -0.61 3.17
C TRP A 98 6.29 -0.39 1.67
N GLU A 99 5.51 -1.24 1.01
CA GLU A 99 5.19 -1.11 -0.41
C GLU A 99 4.49 0.22 -0.71
N TYR A 100 3.55 0.64 0.15
CA TYR A 100 2.86 1.92 -0.01
C TYR A 100 3.82 3.12 0.10
N ARG A 101 4.72 3.13 1.09
CA ARG A 101 5.73 4.17 1.27
C ARG A 101 6.67 4.25 0.06
N GLY A 102 7.13 3.09 -0.43
CA GLY A 102 7.95 3.03 -1.64
C GLY A 102 7.22 3.57 -2.86
N CYS A 103 5.95 3.19 -3.07
CA CYS A 103 5.11 3.71 -4.14
C CYS A 103 4.96 5.24 -4.07
N TYR A 104 4.79 5.80 -2.87
CA TYR A 104 4.70 7.25 -2.67
C TYR A 104 5.95 7.97 -3.17
N TYR A 105 7.15 7.47 -2.84
CA TYR A 105 8.39 8.06 -3.35
C TYR A 105 8.52 7.92 -4.86
N LEU A 106 8.16 6.75 -5.42
CA LEU A 106 8.26 6.50 -6.86
C LEU A 106 7.27 7.35 -7.67
N LEU A 107 6.03 7.48 -7.22
CA LEU A 107 5.03 8.33 -7.85
C LEU A 107 5.44 9.81 -7.82
N GLY A 108 6.04 10.26 -6.73
CA GLY A 108 6.59 11.61 -6.62
C GLY A 108 7.95 11.79 -7.29
N LYS A 109 8.49 10.77 -8.00
CA LYS A 109 9.84 10.78 -8.61
C LYS A 109 10.96 11.13 -7.63
N LYS A 110 10.75 10.92 -6.34
CA LYS A 110 11.73 11.15 -5.26
C LYS A 110 12.72 9.98 -5.18
N LEU A 111 13.51 9.79 -6.25
CA LEU A 111 14.36 8.61 -6.42
C LEU A 111 15.41 8.48 -5.31
N ASP A 112 16.04 9.57 -4.89
CA ASP A 112 17.05 9.57 -3.82
C ASP A 112 16.43 9.23 -2.45
N ALA A 113 15.19 9.70 -2.19
CA ALA A 113 14.45 9.34 -0.97
C ALA A 113 14.05 7.85 -0.99
N PHE A 114 13.68 7.34 -2.17
CA PHE A 114 13.40 5.91 -2.35
C PHE A 114 14.67 5.06 -2.12
N GLY A 115 15.82 5.55 -2.54
CA GLY A 115 17.10 4.89 -2.29
C GLY A 115 17.41 4.76 -0.81
N ARG A 116 17.37 5.85 -0.07
CA ARG A 116 17.54 5.82 1.40
C ARG A 116 16.53 4.91 2.09
N PHE A 117 15.27 4.96 1.65
CA PHE A 117 14.23 4.08 2.15
C PHE A 117 14.54 2.60 1.97
N LEU A 118 15.12 2.19 0.83
CA LEU A 118 15.56 0.81 0.61
C LEU A 118 16.71 0.43 1.55
N GLU A 119 17.68 1.31 1.76
CA GLU A 119 18.83 1.06 2.64
C GLU A 119 18.41 0.91 4.11
N GLU A 120 17.49 1.76 4.58
CA GLU A 120 16.97 1.73 5.94
C GLU A 120 16.16 0.46 6.25
N THR A 121 15.62 -0.20 5.23
CA THR A 121 14.70 -1.33 5.40
C THR A 121 15.46 -2.66 5.38
N SER A 122 15.67 -3.24 6.55
CA SER A 122 16.40 -4.51 6.69
C SER A 122 15.55 -5.76 6.50
N PHE A 123 14.27 -5.72 6.88
CA PHE A 123 13.40 -6.91 6.88
C PHE A 123 13.01 -7.40 5.47
N MET A 124 13.13 -6.56 4.45
CA MET A 124 12.86 -6.93 3.06
C MET A 124 14.10 -7.44 2.31
N LYS A 125 15.28 -7.47 2.96
CA LYS A 125 16.49 -7.99 2.34
C LYS A 125 16.37 -9.49 2.11
N GLY A 126 16.56 -9.92 0.85
CA GLY A 126 16.39 -11.32 0.43
C GLY A 126 14.96 -11.69 0.02
N GLU A 127 13.95 -10.86 0.33
CA GLU A 127 12.58 -11.07 -0.10
C GLU A 127 12.35 -10.54 -1.52
N PRO A 128 11.39 -11.12 -2.27
CA PRO A 128 11.02 -10.60 -3.58
C PRO A 128 10.34 -9.23 -3.42
N ILE A 129 10.93 -8.21 -4.04
CA ILE A 129 10.39 -6.86 -4.06
C ILE A 129 9.52 -6.61 -5.32
N PRO A 130 8.54 -5.69 -5.27
CA PRO A 130 7.69 -5.37 -6.41
C PRO A 130 8.49 -5.00 -7.66
N ARG A 131 7.96 -5.34 -8.83
CA ARG A 131 8.63 -5.09 -10.13
C ARG A 131 9.10 -3.64 -10.29
N HIS A 132 8.23 -2.67 -10.02
CA HIS A 132 8.60 -1.26 -10.18
C HIS A 132 9.66 -0.78 -9.19
N PHE A 133 9.81 -1.45 -8.03
CA PHE A 133 10.92 -1.19 -7.10
C PHE A 133 12.24 -1.70 -7.67
N GLN A 134 12.23 -2.88 -8.30
CA GLN A 134 13.40 -3.41 -9.00
C GLN A 134 13.81 -2.47 -10.16
N GLU A 135 12.83 -2.00 -10.94
CA GLU A 135 13.04 -1.06 -12.02
C GLU A 135 13.64 0.28 -11.54
N ALA A 136 13.12 0.83 -10.44
CA ALA A 136 13.66 2.04 -9.81
C ALA A 136 15.06 1.83 -9.22
N GLY A 137 15.31 0.65 -8.67
CA GLY A 137 16.62 0.25 -8.17
C GLY A 137 17.68 0.29 -9.27
N LEU A 138 17.36 -0.19 -10.48
CA LEU A 138 18.30 -0.12 -11.63
C LEU A 138 18.62 1.33 -12.02
N LEU A 139 17.67 2.26 -11.93
CA LEU A 139 17.95 3.68 -12.13
C LEU A 139 18.91 4.25 -11.09
N LEU A 140 18.77 3.81 -9.83
CA LEU A 140 19.65 4.23 -8.74
C LEU A 140 21.05 3.65 -8.89
N ALA A 141 21.18 2.39 -9.28
CA ALA A 141 22.47 1.74 -9.53
C ALA A 141 23.26 2.43 -10.66
N ASP A 142 22.57 2.89 -11.70
CA ASP A 142 23.19 3.66 -12.78
C ASP A 142 23.74 5.03 -12.34
N LYS A 143 23.16 5.59 -11.27
CA LYS A 143 23.62 6.86 -10.69
C LYS A 143 24.68 6.65 -9.60
N ASP A 144 25.20 5.44 -9.43
CA ASP A 144 26.11 5.04 -8.36
C ASP A 144 25.58 5.38 -6.94
N SER A 145 24.26 5.53 -6.84
CA SER A 145 23.63 6.00 -5.61
C SER A 145 23.36 4.89 -4.60
N ILE A 146 23.30 3.61 -5.03
CA ILE A 146 23.00 2.48 -4.15
C ILE A 146 23.59 1.17 -4.68
N SER A 147 24.08 0.30 -3.76
CA SER A 147 24.36 -1.10 -4.06
C SER A 147 23.08 -1.94 -3.94
N LEU A 148 22.64 -2.54 -5.04
CA LEU A 148 21.49 -3.44 -5.10
C LEU A 148 21.83 -4.89 -4.70
N SER A 149 23.03 -5.16 -4.21
CA SER A 149 23.49 -6.51 -3.87
C SER A 149 22.63 -7.23 -2.83
N SER A 150 21.88 -6.46 -2.04
CA SER A 150 20.98 -6.99 -1.00
C SER A 150 19.58 -7.37 -1.51
N TYR A 151 19.25 -7.05 -2.77
CA TYR A 151 17.94 -7.30 -3.36
C TYR A 151 18.05 -8.20 -4.57
N SER A 152 17.15 -9.18 -4.67
CA SER A 152 17.07 -10.06 -5.85
C SER A 152 16.33 -9.32 -6.97
N ILE A 153 17.07 -8.95 -8.03
CA ILE A 153 16.49 -8.37 -9.24
C ILE A 153 16.33 -9.46 -10.28
N GLN A 154 15.17 -9.55 -10.88
CA GLN A 154 14.87 -10.54 -11.91
C GLN A 154 15.69 -10.25 -13.17
N PRO A 155 16.36 -11.27 -13.78
CA PRO A 155 17.19 -11.09 -14.96
C PRO A 155 16.45 -10.41 -16.13
N GLU A 156 15.17 -10.75 -16.32
CA GLU A 156 14.32 -10.21 -17.37
C GLU A 156 14.16 -8.68 -17.24
N ILE A 157 14.12 -8.16 -16.01
CA ILE A 157 14.03 -6.72 -15.75
C ILE A 157 15.35 -6.04 -16.11
N VAL A 158 16.49 -6.69 -15.78
CA VAL A 158 17.81 -6.18 -16.13
C VAL A 158 18.00 -6.11 -17.65
N ASP A 159 17.62 -7.16 -18.38
CA ASP A 159 17.76 -7.20 -19.84
C ASP A 159 16.88 -6.16 -20.50
N ARG A 160 15.63 -6.04 -20.05
CA ARG A 160 14.69 -5.03 -20.55
C ARG A 160 15.17 -3.60 -20.25
N TYR A 161 15.85 -3.39 -19.12
CA TYR A 161 16.46 -2.09 -18.81
C TYR A 161 17.61 -1.75 -19.74
N ARG A 162 18.45 -2.73 -20.10
CA ARG A 162 19.51 -2.53 -21.09
C ARG A 162 18.94 -2.15 -22.46
N GLU A 163 17.86 -2.79 -22.90
CA GLU A 163 17.16 -2.44 -24.14
C GLU A 163 16.63 -1.00 -24.08
N PHE A 164 15.98 -0.61 -22.97
CA PHE A 164 15.52 0.74 -22.76
C PHE A 164 16.66 1.77 -22.90
N LYS A 165 17.79 1.53 -22.25
CA LYS A 165 18.97 2.42 -22.34
C LYS A 165 19.54 2.51 -23.75
N GLN A 166 19.59 1.41 -24.48
CA GLN A 166 20.04 1.41 -25.86
C GLN A 166 19.13 2.27 -26.76
N VAL A 167 17.81 2.15 -26.60
CA VAL A 167 16.86 2.95 -27.39
C VAL A 167 16.96 4.42 -26.99
N LEU A 168 17.03 4.71 -25.69
CA LEU A 168 17.19 6.07 -25.18
C LEU A 168 18.47 6.73 -25.68
N GLY A 169 19.59 6.01 -25.71
CA GLY A 169 20.90 6.52 -26.15
C GLY A 169 21.00 6.74 -27.66
N ARG A 170 20.33 5.92 -28.47
CA ARG A 170 20.33 6.06 -29.94
C ARG A 170 19.54 7.27 -30.43
N SER A 171 18.60 7.73 -29.64
CA SER A 171 17.61 8.75 -30.04
C SER A 171 17.88 10.11 -29.42
N ALA A 172 19.10 10.46 -29.09
CA ALA A 172 19.43 11.74 -28.43
C ALA A 172 18.92 12.99 -29.20
N ASN A 173 18.61 12.87 -30.50
CA ASN A 173 18.08 13.97 -31.32
C ASN A 173 16.60 13.78 -31.75
N GLN A 174 15.99 12.60 -31.62
CA GLN A 174 14.58 12.37 -31.95
C GLN A 174 14.07 11.11 -31.22
N VAL A 175 13.76 11.22 -29.94
CA VAL A 175 13.06 10.15 -29.24
C VAL A 175 11.61 10.14 -29.75
N ASP A 176 11.21 9.11 -30.49
CA ASP A 176 9.80 8.85 -30.76
C ASP A 176 9.13 8.34 -29.48
N VAL A 177 8.54 9.29 -28.74
CA VAL A 177 7.84 9.03 -27.48
C VAL A 177 6.74 7.98 -27.64
N SER A 178 6.12 7.91 -28.83
CA SER A 178 5.05 6.94 -29.10
C SER A 178 5.61 5.52 -29.24
N SER A 179 6.78 5.36 -29.82
CA SER A 179 7.49 4.08 -29.89
C SER A 179 7.97 3.64 -28.50
N MET A 180 8.56 4.55 -27.75
CA MET A 180 8.99 4.31 -26.36
C MET A 180 7.80 3.91 -25.48
N TYR A 181 6.65 4.57 -25.64
CA TYR A 181 5.44 4.20 -24.89
C TYR A 181 4.97 2.79 -25.21
N ARG A 182 4.94 2.40 -26.49
CA ARG A 182 4.52 1.05 -26.89
C ARG A 182 5.41 -0.05 -26.33
N GLN A 183 6.72 0.20 -26.23
CA GLN A 183 7.69 -0.80 -25.79
C GLN A 183 7.87 -0.81 -24.25
N PHE A 184 7.87 0.37 -23.62
CA PHE A 184 8.28 0.53 -22.22
C PHE A 184 7.26 1.29 -21.36
N GLY A 185 6.07 1.62 -21.90
CA GLY A 185 5.07 2.42 -21.21
C GLY A 185 4.52 1.83 -19.91
N ASP A 186 4.73 0.52 -19.69
CA ASP A 186 4.39 -0.23 -18.48
C ASP A 186 5.55 -0.26 -17.45
N THR A 187 6.66 0.43 -17.70
CA THR A 187 7.84 0.45 -16.83
C THR A 187 7.94 1.74 -16.03
N TYR A 188 8.59 1.65 -14.87
CA TYR A 188 8.91 2.84 -14.09
C TYR A 188 9.90 3.76 -14.79
N TRP A 189 10.81 3.24 -15.61
CA TRP A 189 11.75 4.05 -16.39
C TRP A 189 11.04 5.00 -17.34
N TYR A 190 10.05 4.49 -18.08
CA TYR A 190 9.24 5.33 -18.96
C TYR A 190 8.51 6.41 -18.15
N TYR A 191 7.89 6.03 -17.05
CA TYR A 191 7.24 6.97 -16.14
C TYR A 191 8.22 8.05 -15.65
N TYR A 192 9.41 7.65 -15.20
CA TYR A 192 10.41 8.58 -14.66
C TYR A 192 10.89 9.60 -15.68
N TYR A 193 11.16 9.21 -16.92
CA TYR A 193 11.70 10.09 -17.94
C TYR A 193 10.65 10.89 -18.71
N PHE A 194 9.48 10.34 -19.00
CA PHE A 194 8.53 10.89 -19.96
C PHE A 194 7.20 11.38 -19.38
N LYS A 195 6.81 10.95 -18.17
CA LYS A 195 5.59 11.48 -17.55
C LYS A 195 5.92 12.74 -16.76
N ILE A 196 5.32 13.87 -17.17
CA ILE A 196 5.42 15.14 -16.45
C ILE A 196 4.25 15.19 -15.45
N PHE A 197 4.55 15.38 -14.16
CA PHE A 197 3.53 15.76 -13.19
C PHE A 197 3.08 17.20 -13.45
N LYS A 198 1.84 17.37 -13.88
CA LYS A 198 1.19 18.70 -13.84
C LYS A 198 0.72 18.96 -12.41
N GLY A 199 1.63 19.29 -11.51
CA GLY A 199 1.26 19.40 -10.09
C GLY A 199 2.19 20.21 -9.20
N GLU A 200 3.24 20.82 -9.73
CA GLU A 200 4.11 21.74 -8.98
C GLU A 200 4.25 23.08 -9.72
N GLU A 201 3.11 23.74 -9.95
CA GLU A 201 3.04 25.19 -10.07
C GLU A 201 2.14 25.68 -8.93
N GLN A 202 2.69 25.79 -7.70
CA GLN A 202 2.30 26.77 -6.68
C GLN A 202 3.40 26.90 -5.64
#